data_0027c4be5ba6a92d505eb62821e876b6
#
_entry.id   0027c4be5ba6a92d505eb62821e876b6
#
_cell.length_a   1.000
_cell.length_b   1.000
_cell.length_c   1.000
_cell.angle_alpha   90.00
_cell.angle_beta   90.00
_cell.angle_gamma   90.00
#
_symmetry.space_group_name_H-M   'P 1'
#
loop_
_entity.id
_entity.type
_entity.pdbx_description
1 polymer ?
#
loop_
_entity_poly.entity_id
_entity_poly.type
_entity_poly.pdbx_seq_one_letter_code
_entity_poly.pdbx_strand_id
1 'polypeptide(L)'
;LKQVLTAEMSCQILYVNETQASQIESLQALIAEHKLPIILNTELVTEKLNQKRRQQLSQIATQPILLLDEKDKLSWLSDGLSVAPEWDKLQRRVVSAGRKSELLLQAAKLTAESEVIDATAGFGHDSLILASSGAQVTMLEQQPLMALLLLAEQLRMSTLPNWQKLMSRLQIIN
;
A
#
# COMPACT_ATOMS: atom_id res chain seq x y z
N LEU A 1 -23.86 -8.70 -19.22
CA LEU A 1 -23.12 -8.59 -17.96
C LEU A 1 -23.32 -7.16 -17.44
N LYS A 2 -24.16 -6.99 -16.42
CA LYS A 2 -24.30 -5.70 -15.72
C LYS A 2 -22.97 -5.43 -15.04
N GLN A 3 -22.26 -4.37 -15.46
CA GLN A 3 -21.21 -3.76 -14.64
C GLN A 3 -21.85 -3.39 -13.29
N VAL A 4 -21.45 -4.06 -12.24
CA VAL A 4 -21.74 -3.61 -10.88
C VAL A 4 -20.93 -2.33 -10.72
N LEU A 5 -21.57 -1.18 -10.86
CA LEU A 5 -20.99 0.10 -10.51
C LEU A 5 -20.73 0.05 -9.00
N THR A 6 -19.50 -0.19 -8.63
CA THR A 6 -19.06 -0.03 -7.24
C THR A 6 -19.23 1.44 -6.88
N ALA A 7 -20.00 1.71 -5.81
CA ALA A 7 -20.22 3.08 -5.35
C ALA A 7 -18.86 3.73 -5.02
N GLU A 8 -18.62 4.95 -5.54
CA GLU A 8 -17.44 5.72 -5.22
C GLU A 8 -17.38 6.06 -3.73
N MET A 9 -16.21 5.94 -3.15
CA MET A 9 -15.94 6.23 -1.74
C MET A 9 -15.16 7.54 -1.63
N SER A 10 -15.69 8.52 -0.91
CA SER A 10 -14.94 9.71 -0.52
C SER A 10 -13.93 9.36 0.56
N CYS A 11 -12.70 9.83 0.40
CA CYS A 11 -11.62 9.66 1.35
C CYS A 11 -10.89 11.00 1.51
N GLN A 12 -10.61 11.38 2.75
CA GLN A 12 -9.80 12.54 3.04
C GLN A 12 -8.32 12.14 3.10
N ILE A 13 -7.45 12.91 2.43
CA ILE A 13 -6.01 12.76 2.58
C ILE A 13 -5.43 14.00 3.24
N LEU A 14 -4.78 13.80 4.39
CA LEU A 14 -4.02 14.81 5.09
C LEU A 14 -2.56 14.71 4.69
N TYR A 15 -1.96 15.82 4.29
CA TYR A 15 -0.53 15.90 3.98
C TYR A 15 0.13 17.04 4.75
N VAL A 16 1.42 16.93 5.04
CA VAL A 16 2.09 17.78 6.05
C VAL A 16 3.03 18.81 5.44
N ASN A 17 3.25 18.76 4.13
CA ASN A 17 4.18 19.66 3.47
C ASN A 17 3.68 20.00 2.05
N GLU A 18 3.72 21.28 1.69
CA GLU A 18 3.35 21.76 0.35
C GLU A 18 4.17 21.11 -0.78
N THR A 19 5.40 20.69 -0.50
CA THR A 19 6.25 19.98 -1.48
C THR A 19 5.70 18.60 -1.86
N GLN A 20 4.72 18.07 -1.13
CA GLN A 20 4.09 16.78 -1.38
C GLN A 20 2.99 16.82 -2.46
N ALA A 21 2.80 17.94 -3.14
CA ALA A 21 1.81 18.06 -4.22
C ALA A 21 2.02 16.99 -5.31
N SER A 22 3.25 16.69 -5.68
CA SER A 22 3.58 15.66 -6.67
C SER A 22 3.21 14.24 -6.21
N GLN A 23 3.32 13.95 -4.92
CA GLN A 23 2.88 12.69 -4.33
C GLN A 23 1.36 12.57 -4.35
N ILE A 24 0.64 13.65 -4.08
CA ILE A 24 -0.83 13.69 -4.20
C ILE A 24 -1.25 13.42 -5.65
N GLU A 25 -0.62 14.07 -6.62
CA GLU A 25 -0.86 13.83 -8.05
C GLU A 25 -0.60 12.37 -8.43
N SER A 26 0.48 11.77 -7.91
CA SER A 26 0.79 10.36 -8.12
C SER A 26 -0.29 9.43 -7.55
N LEU A 27 -0.83 9.73 -6.38
CA LEU A 27 -1.95 8.95 -5.80
C LEU A 27 -3.21 9.07 -6.64
N GLN A 28 -3.53 10.27 -7.13
CA GLN A 28 -4.65 10.48 -8.05
C GLN A 28 -4.47 9.71 -9.36
N ALA A 29 -3.25 9.68 -9.90
CA ALA A 29 -2.92 8.91 -11.08
C ALA A 29 -3.08 7.40 -10.86
N LEU A 30 -2.65 6.86 -9.71
CA LEU A 30 -2.87 5.45 -9.36
C LEU A 30 -4.36 5.11 -9.27
N ILE A 31 -5.17 5.97 -8.66
CA ILE A 31 -6.62 5.79 -8.59
C ILE A 31 -7.23 5.71 -9.99
N ALA A 32 -6.85 6.62 -10.88
CA ALA A 32 -7.35 6.65 -12.25
C ALA A 32 -6.89 5.44 -13.07
N GLU A 33 -5.61 5.10 -13.02
CA GLU A 33 -5.01 3.99 -13.75
C GLU A 33 -5.62 2.64 -13.37
N HIS A 34 -5.79 2.42 -12.06
CA HIS A 34 -6.35 1.18 -11.51
C HIS A 34 -7.87 1.21 -11.36
N LYS A 35 -8.52 2.29 -11.79
CA LYS A 35 -9.98 2.50 -11.73
C LYS A 35 -10.55 2.25 -10.33
N LEU A 36 -9.82 2.67 -9.31
CA LEU A 36 -10.29 2.54 -7.94
C LEU A 36 -11.49 3.48 -7.71
N PRO A 37 -12.55 3.01 -7.05
CA PRO A 37 -13.74 3.83 -6.78
C PRO A 37 -13.51 4.77 -5.57
N ILE A 38 -12.47 5.61 -5.65
CA ILE A 38 -12.04 6.52 -4.59
C ILE A 38 -12.02 7.94 -5.11
N ILE A 39 -12.62 8.86 -4.35
CA ILE A 39 -12.48 10.31 -4.54
C ILE A 39 -11.63 10.85 -3.39
N LEU A 40 -10.47 11.44 -3.70
CA LEU A 40 -9.59 12.05 -2.70
C LEU A 40 -9.97 13.52 -2.49
N ASN A 41 -10.21 13.87 -1.22
CA ASN A 41 -10.30 15.25 -0.75
C ASN A 41 -9.00 15.59 -0.01
N THR A 42 -8.24 16.54 -0.50
CA THR A 42 -6.89 16.87 -0.01
C THR A 42 -6.90 18.01 1.00
N GLU A 43 -6.13 17.88 2.07
CA GLU A 43 -5.98 18.91 3.08
C GLU A 43 -4.54 19.00 3.59
N LEU A 44 -3.96 20.21 3.52
CA LEU A 44 -2.65 20.50 4.12
C LEU A 44 -2.81 20.73 5.62
N VAL A 45 -2.10 19.96 6.42
CA VAL A 45 -2.09 20.08 7.89
C VAL A 45 -0.77 20.68 8.34
N THR A 46 -0.82 21.88 8.87
CA THR A 46 0.37 22.62 9.37
C THR A 46 0.69 22.33 10.82
N GLU A 47 -0.25 21.76 11.56
CA GLU A 47 -0.08 21.38 12.97
C GLU A 47 0.49 19.97 13.12
N LYS A 48 1.25 19.75 14.18
CA LYS A 48 1.79 18.40 14.48
C LYS A 48 0.67 17.42 14.83
N LEU A 49 0.55 16.35 14.06
CA LEU A 49 -0.41 15.27 14.29
C LEU A 49 0.10 14.29 15.36
N ASN A 50 0.02 14.69 16.63
CA ASN A 50 0.31 13.80 17.74
C ASN A 50 -0.80 12.74 17.94
N GLN A 51 -0.57 11.75 18.79
CA GLN A 51 -1.50 10.65 19.06
C GLN A 51 -2.92 11.14 19.43
N LYS A 52 -3.00 12.13 20.32
CA LYS A 52 -4.28 12.70 20.76
C LYS A 52 -5.06 13.32 19.58
N ARG A 53 -4.36 14.07 18.71
CA ARG A 53 -4.99 14.70 17.55
C ARG A 53 -5.46 13.68 16.53
N ARG A 54 -4.68 12.64 16.27
CA ARG A 54 -5.07 11.52 15.40
C ARG A 54 -6.32 10.81 15.92
N GLN A 55 -6.39 10.57 17.22
CA GLN A 55 -7.56 9.96 17.85
C GLN A 55 -8.81 10.84 17.71
N GLN A 56 -8.69 12.14 17.94
CA GLN A 56 -9.79 13.09 17.76
C GLN A 56 -10.27 13.09 16.30
N LEU A 57 -9.37 13.16 15.33
CA LEU A 57 -9.71 13.11 13.90
C LEU A 57 -10.45 11.82 13.55
N SER A 58 -10.00 10.68 14.03
CA SER A 58 -10.66 9.40 13.79
C SER A 58 -12.07 9.33 14.36
N GLN A 59 -12.30 9.97 15.52
CA GLN A 59 -13.62 9.95 16.19
C GLN A 59 -14.65 10.84 15.50
N ILE A 60 -14.22 11.97 14.90
CA ILE A 60 -15.13 12.92 14.24
C ILE A 60 -15.28 12.65 12.75
N ALA A 61 -14.44 11.78 12.18
CA ALA A 61 -14.42 11.52 10.75
C ALA A 61 -15.69 10.81 10.28
N THR A 62 -16.29 11.34 9.23
CA THR A 62 -17.43 10.71 8.52
C THR A 62 -16.99 9.90 7.30
N GLN A 63 -15.72 9.97 6.95
CA GLN A 63 -15.08 9.29 5.83
C GLN A 63 -13.68 8.79 6.24
N PRO A 64 -13.11 7.79 5.56
CA PRO A 64 -11.76 7.35 5.82
C PRO A 64 -10.74 8.48 5.70
N ILE A 65 -9.74 8.49 6.58
CA ILE A 65 -8.65 9.45 6.57
C ILE A 65 -7.36 8.73 6.21
N LEU A 66 -6.70 9.20 5.15
CA LEU A 66 -5.33 8.86 4.82
C LEU A 66 -4.39 9.96 5.31
N LEU A 67 -3.21 9.57 5.73
CA LEU A 67 -2.14 10.47 6.13
C LEU A 67 -0.90 10.22 5.28
N LEU A 68 -0.43 11.27 4.60
CA LEU A 68 0.87 11.29 3.94
C LEU A 68 1.87 11.99 4.87
N ASP A 69 2.78 11.21 5.45
CA ASP A 69 3.73 11.72 6.43
C ASP A 69 4.94 12.43 5.79
N GLU A 70 5.84 12.96 6.62
CA GLU A 70 7.04 13.69 6.22
C GLU A 70 8.04 12.85 5.38
N LYS A 71 7.86 11.51 5.37
CA LYS A 71 8.66 10.56 4.58
C LYS A 71 7.93 10.06 3.33
N ASP A 72 6.88 10.74 2.93
CA ASP A 72 6.02 10.36 1.81
C ASP A 72 5.38 8.97 1.96
N LYS A 73 5.26 8.50 3.19
CA LYS A 73 4.61 7.25 3.50
C LYS A 73 3.11 7.47 3.69
N LEU A 74 2.33 6.74 2.93
CA LEU A 74 0.87 6.75 3.04
C LEU A 74 0.42 5.74 4.09
N SER A 75 -0.43 6.18 5.01
CA SER A 75 -1.07 5.34 6.00
C SER A 75 -2.56 5.63 6.10
N TRP A 76 -3.33 4.65 6.55
CA TRP A 76 -4.73 4.82 6.91
C TRP A 76 -4.84 5.10 8.41
N LEU A 77 -5.52 6.17 8.75
CA LEU A 77 -5.79 6.53 10.14
C LEU A 77 -7.06 5.84 10.62
N SER A 78 -6.91 4.81 11.46
CA SER A 78 -8.02 4.05 12.04
C SER A 78 -7.89 4.02 13.55
N ASP A 79 -8.92 4.48 14.27
CA ASP A 79 -8.97 4.53 15.75
C ASP A 79 -7.73 5.23 16.38
N GLY A 80 -7.25 6.28 15.74
CA GLY A 80 -6.05 7.01 16.17
C GLY A 80 -4.72 6.33 15.84
N LEU A 81 -4.74 5.14 15.25
CA LEU A 81 -3.56 4.41 14.80
C LEU A 81 -3.35 4.62 13.30
N SER A 82 -2.09 4.77 12.91
CA SER A 82 -1.71 4.79 11.49
C SER A 82 -1.32 3.39 11.06
N VAL A 83 -2.06 2.81 10.12
CA VAL A 83 -1.78 1.50 9.55
C VAL A 83 -1.31 1.61 8.11
N ALA A 84 -0.28 0.87 7.76
CA ALA A 84 0.34 0.89 6.44
C ALA A 84 1.05 -0.43 6.14
N PRO A 85 1.36 -0.75 4.88
CA PRO A 85 2.07 -1.97 4.50
C PRO A 85 3.47 -2.11 5.11
N GLU A 86 4.24 -1.02 5.23
CA GLU A 86 5.57 -0.98 5.86
C GLU A 86 6.54 -2.04 5.33
N TRP A 87 6.65 -2.18 4.02
CA TRP A 87 7.45 -3.21 3.37
C TRP A 87 8.95 -3.08 3.64
N ASP A 88 9.44 -1.89 3.90
CA ASP A 88 10.83 -1.64 4.32
C ASP A 88 11.22 -2.45 5.57
N LYS A 89 10.28 -2.73 6.46
CA LYS A 89 10.52 -3.58 7.65
C LYS A 89 10.79 -5.04 7.31
N LEU A 90 10.41 -5.49 6.12
CA LEU A 90 10.60 -6.87 5.65
C LEU A 90 11.94 -7.10 4.96
N GLN A 91 12.80 -6.10 4.84
CA GLN A 91 14.05 -6.20 4.07
C GLN A 91 14.87 -7.43 4.41
N ARG A 92 15.05 -7.77 5.68
CA ARG A 92 15.80 -8.97 6.09
C ARG A 92 15.18 -10.27 5.60
N ARG A 93 13.84 -10.34 5.55
CA ARG A 93 13.11 -11.53 5.12
C ARG A 93 13.13 -11.72 3.61
N VAL A 94 13.18 -10.63 2.84
CA VAL A 94 13.05 -10.68 1.37
C VAL A 94 14.37 -10.59 0.61
N VAL A 95 15.46 -10.07 1.21
CA VAL A 95 16.70 -9.74 0.49
C VAL A 95 17.85 -10.70 0.80
N SER A 96 17.93 -11.33 1.95
CA SER A 96 19.15 -12.02 2.36
C SER A 96 18.95 -13.39 3.03
N ALA A 97 19.82 -13.72 3.96
CA ALA A 97 19.89 -15.01 4.65
C ALA A 97 18.56 -15.49 5.27
N GLY A 98 17.64 -14.57 5.57
CA GLY A 98 16.31 -14.88 6.10
C GLY A 98 15.45 -15.71 5.15
N ARG A 99 15.63 -15.57 3.83
CA ARG A 99 14.84 -16.30 2.81
C ARG A 99 14.90 -17.82 2.98
N LYS A 100 16.07 -18.37 3.30
CA LYS A 100 16.25 -19.82 3.43
C LYS A 100 15.50 -20.42 4.61
N SER A 101 15.20 -19.62 5.62
CA SER A 101 14.46 -20.05 6.82
C SER A 101 12.95 -19.76 6.73
N GLU A 102 12.48 -19.10 5.67
CA GLU A 102 11.05 -18.80 5.48
C GLU A 102 10.26 -20.05 5.18
N LEU A 103 9.40 -20.45 6.12
CA LEU A 103 8.56 -21.65 5.97
C LEU A 103 7.62 -21.57 4.77
N LEU A 104 7.12 -20.37 4.47
CA LEU A 104 6.27 -20.14 3.30
C LEU A 104 6.99 -20.49 2.00
N LEU A 105 8.24 -20.09 1.83
CA LEU A 105 9.04 -20.42 0.65
C LEU A 105 9.39 -21.91 0.57
N GLN A 106 9.67 -22.53 1.71
CA GLN A 106 9.94 -23.96 1.78
C GLN A 106 8.71 -24.78 1.37
N ALA A 107 7.53 -24.36 1.80
CA ALA A 107 6.27 -25.03 1.46
C ALA A 107 5.85 -24.80 0.01
N ALA A 108 5.99 -23.56 -0.48
CA ALA A 108 5.53 -23.17 -1.82
C ALA A 108 6.43 -23.72 -2.95
N LYS A 109 7.72 -23.97 -2.69
CA LYS A 109 8.70 -24.50 -3.66
C LYS A 109 8.73 -23.75 -4.99
N LEU A 110 8.66 -22.42 -4.93
CA LEU A 110 8.58 -21.54 -6.10
C LEU A 110 9.95 -21.39 -6.79
N THR A 111 9.89 -21.17 -8.08
CA THR A 111 11.02 -20.80 -8.94
C THR A 111 10.80 -19.40 -9.53
N ALA A 112 11.82 -18.87 -10.21
CA ALA A 112 11.72 -17.59 -10.92
C ALA A 112 10.71 -17.60 -12.09
N GLU A 113 10.28 -18.77 -12.54
CA GLU A 113 9.29 -18.95 -13.60
C GLU A 113 7.87 -19.18 -13.05
N SER A 114 7.73 -19.23 -11.73
CA SER A 114 6.43 -19.44 -11.10
C SER A 114 5.57 -18.19 -11.19
N GLU A 115 4.27 -18.41 -11.42
CA GLU A 115 3.22 -17.40 -11.30
C GLU A 115 2.36 -17.73 -10.09
N VAL A 116 2.12 -16.75 -9.23
CA VAL A 116 1.41 -16.94 -7.95
C VAL A 116 0.28 -15.92 -7.84
N ILE A 117 -0.85 -16.35 -7.34
CA ILE A 117 -1.95 -15.47 -6.97
C ILE A 117 -2.09 -15.49 -5.45
N ASP A 118 -1.94 -14.33 -4.82
CA ASP A 118 -2.31 -14.10 -3.43
C ASP A 118 -3.73 -13.53 -3.40
N ALA A 119 -4.69 -14.37 -3.08
CA ALA A 119 -6.12 -14.03 -3.13
C ALA A 119 -6.58 -13.17 -1.93
N THR A 120 -5.72 -12.96 -0.94
CA THR A 120 -6.02 -12.22 0.29
C THR A 120 -4.81 -11.38 0.71
N ALA A 121 -4.37 -10.50 -0.19
CA ALA A 121 -3.09 -9.82 -0.04
C ALA A 121 -2.91 -9.03 1.26
N GLY A 122 -3.97 -8.41 1.79
CA GLY A 122 -3.87 -7.61 3.01
C GLY A 122 -2.79 -6.54 2.89
N PHE A 123 -1.79 -6.53 3.77
CA PHE A 123 -0.63 -5.64 3.65
C PHE A 123 0.49 -6.15 2.72
N GLY A 124 0.28 -7.28 2.05
CA GLY A 124 1.19 -7.80 1.04
C GLY A 124 2.46 -8.45 1.57
N HIS A 125 2.54 -8.76 2.86
CA HIS A 125 3.74 -9.34 3.48
C HIS A 125 4.09 -10.71 2.90
N ASP A 126 3.11 -11.60 2.78
CA ASP A 126 3.31 -12.93 2.19
C ASP A 126 3.60 -12.83 0.69
N SER A 127 2.92 -11.95 -0.03
CA SER A 127 3.20 -11.67 -1.44
C SER A 127 4.65 -11.24 -1.68
N LEU A 128 5.20 -10.36 -0.82
CA LEU A 128 6.59 -9.97 -0.91
C LEU A 128 7.56 -11.14 -0.71
N ILE A 129 7.28 -11.97 0.30
CA ILE A 129 8.08 -13.16 0.58
C ILE A 129 8.04 -14.10 -0.63
N LEU A 130 6.86 -14.36 -1.18
CA LEU A 130 6.71 -15.20 -2.38
C LEU A 130 7.48 -14.62 -3.58
N ALA A 131 7.35 -13.31 -3.83
CA ALA A 131 8.07 -12.63 -4.91
C ALA A 131 9.60 -12.64 -4.70
N SER A 132 10.09 -12.74 -3.48
CA SER A 132 11.53 -12.84 -3.18
C SER A 132 12.19 -14.10 -3.74
N SER A 133 11.41 -15.15 -4.05
CA SER A 133 11.88 -16.35 -4.74
C SER A 133 12.22 -16.12 -6.22
N GLY A 134 11.76 -15.02 -6.79
CA GLY A 134 11.84 -14.70 -8.21
C GLY A 134 10.49 -14.83 -8.93
N ALA A 135 9.49 -15.41 -8.30
CA ALA A 135 8.16 -15.60 -8.86
C ALA A 135 7.44 -14.27 -9.16
N GLN A 136 6.58 -14.29 -10.18
CA GLN A 136 5.61 -13.21 -10.43
C GLN A 136 4.41 -13.42 -9.49
N VAL A 137 4.00 -12.36 -8.78
CA VAL A 137 2.92 -12.45 -7.79
C VAL A 137 1.82 -11.46 -8.13
N THR A 138 0.62 -11.96 -8.34
CA THR A 138 -0.60 -11.15 -8.47
C THR A 138 -1.29 -11.09 -7.12
N MET A 139 -1.43 -9.90 -6.59
CA MET A 139 -2.07 -9.60 -5.32
C MET A 139 -3.51 -9.17 -5.58
N LEU A 140 -4.48 -9.91 -5.05
CA LEU A 140 -5.88 -9.54 -5.11
C LEU A 140 -6.29 -8.86 -3.80
N GLU A 141 -6.82 -7.65 -3.87
CA GLU A 141 -7.30 -6.91 -2.72
C GLU A 141 -8.68 -6.29 -3.01
N GLN A 142 -9.68 -6.76 -2.30
CA GLN A 142 -11.08 -6.34 -2.51
C GLN A 142 -11.36 -4.92 -2.03
N GLN A 143 -10.66 -4.47 -0.98
CA GLN A 143 -10.88 -3.15 -0.38
C GLN A 143 -10.12 -2.07 -1.17
N PRO A 144 -10.81 -1.12 -1.84
CA PRO A 144 -10.15 -0.11 -2.67
C PRO A 144 -9.11 0.70 -1.91
N LEU A 145 -9.38 1.02 -0.65
CA LEU A 145 -8.46 1.79 0.19
C LEU A 145 -7.17 1.02 0.49
N MET A 146 -7.29 -0.28 0.77
CA MET A 146 -6.13 -1.16 0.97
C MET A 146 -5.34 -1.33 -0.33
N ALA A 147 -6.03 -1.49 -1.46
CA ALA A 147 -5.37 -1.53 -2.77
C ALA A 147 -4.58 -0.25 -3.05
N LEU A 148 -5.13 0.93 -2.72
CA LEU A 148 -4.40 2.19 -2.84
C LEU A 148 -3.15 2.23 -1.96
N LEU A 149 -3.23 1.76 -0.71
CA LEU A 149 -2.07 1.67 0.19
C LEU A 149 -0.97 0.77 -0.39
N LEU A 150 -1.34 -0.38 -0.95
CA LEU A 150 -0.40 -1.31 -1.57
C LEU A 150 0.27 -0.70 -2.81
N LEU A 151 -0.51 -0.07 -3.68
CA LEU A 151 -0.01 0.61 -4.89
C LEU A 151 0.92 1.77 -4.55
N ALA A 152 0.57 2.57 -3.56
CA ALA A 152 1.39 3.67 -3.08
C ALA A 152 2.71 3.16 -2.49
N GLU A 153 2.68 2.08 -1.71
CA GLU A 153 3.89 1.46 -1.16
C GLU A 153 4.77 0.85 -2.25
N GLN A 154 4.18 0.17 -3.24
CA GLN A 154 4.92 -0.33 -4.40
C GLN A 154 5.63 0.81 -5.15
N LEU A 155 4.94 1.92 -5.39
CA LEU A 155 5.52 3.10 -6.05
C LEU A 155 6.67 3.67 -5.22
N ARG A 156 6.47 3.86 -3.92
CA ARG A 156 7.50 4.37 -2.98
C ARG A 156 8.73 3.48 -2.97
N MET A 157 8.55 2.17 -2.84
CA MET A 157 9.65 1.20 -2.77
C MET A 157 10.37 1.03 -4.10
N SER A 158 9.67 1.23 -5.23
CA SER A 158 10.28 1.14 -6.57
C SER A 158 11.32 2.24 -6.85
N THR A 159 11.32 3.32 -6.08
CA THR A 159 12.35 4.36 -6.15
C THR A 159 13.67 3.95 -5.50
N LEU A 160 13.68 2.89 -4.71
CA LEU A 160 14.85 2.38 -4.02
C LEU A 160 15.54 1.30 -4.87
N PRO A 161 16.84 1.47 -5.23
CA PRO A 161 17.52 0.56 -6.18
C PRO A 161 17.45 -0.92 -5.79
N ASN A 162 17.58 -1.23 -4.51
CA ASN A 162 17.57 -2.61 -4.01
C ASN A 162 16.17 -3.27 -4.06
N TRP A 163 15.11 -2.49 -4.26
CA TRP A 163 13.73 -2.95 -4.27
C TRP A 163 13.11 -3.00 -5.67
N GLN A 164 13.69 -2.30 -6.64
CA GLN A 164 13.11 -2.16 -8.00
C GLN A 164 12.77 -3.50 -8.62
N LYS A 165 13.71 -4.46 -8.57
CA LYS A 165 13.51 -5.79 -9.15
C LYS A 165 12.39 -6.58 -8.45
N LEU A 166 12.29 -6.46 -7.13
CA LEU A 166 11.23 -7.10 -6.35
C LEU A 166 9.87 -6.48 -6.68
N MET A 167 9.79 -5.14 -6.72
CA MET A 167 8.56 -4.44 -7.05
C MET A 167 8.04 -4.75 -8.45
N SER A 168 8.93 -4.96 -9.42
CA SER A 168 8.56 -5.32 -10.79
C SER A 168 7.88 -6.68 -10.91
N ARG A 169 7.95 -7.54 -9.89
CA ARG A 169 7.32 -8.86 -9.86
C ARG A 169 5.91 -8.85 -9.27
N LEU A 170 5.48 -7.71 -8.75
CA LEU A 170 4.18 -7.57 -8.11
C LEU A 170 3.17 -6.90 -9.05
N GLN A 171 2.00 -7.52 -9.17
CA GLN A 171 0.83 -6.91 -9.79
C GLN A 171 -0.28 -6.82 -8.74
N ILE A 172 -0.85 -5.63 -8.55
CA ILE A 172 -1.91 -5.38 -7.57
C ILE A 172 -3.21 -5.14 -8.32
N ILE A 173 -4.25 -5.89 -7.98
CA ILE A 173 -5.59 -5.84 -8.58
C ILE A 173 -6.63 -5.65 -7.47
N ASN A 174 -7.48 -4.63 -7.63
CA ASN A 174 -8.67 -4.40 -6.81
C ASN A 174 -9.93 -4.98 -7.46
#